data_bb093bf1814d5017b25ea03a2bb37020
#
_entry.id   bb093bf1814d5017b25ea03a2bb37020
#
_cell.length_a   1.000
_cell.length_b   1.000
_cell.length_c   1.000
_cell.angle_alpha   90.00
_cell.angle_beta   90.00
_cell.angle_gamma   90.00
#
_symmetry.space_group_name_H-M   'P 1'
#
loop_
_entity.id
_entity.type
_entity.pdbx_description
1 polymer ?
#
loop_
_entity_poly.entity_id
_entity_poly.type
_entity_poly.pdbx_seq_one_letter_code
_entity_poly.pdbx_strand_id
1 'polypeptide(L)'
;MSVQSLRGQLRDIFSLGPYFESVAPGRFALVVLDAFYRFMPRDMDENDNGTMANIYNHLDALADRLGCAFVLIHHATKGNQSAKAVTDVGAGAGSQSRAADAHLVLRPHEEPGAVVLEAAVRSWPPVEPRVLRWSFPLWRPAPDLDPARLKSEKPKRAKADAKESSEPPAWNVERFVETFLSDQPATKAEIRARAADVPGLSCRRIADLLDIAEVRGLIHRRRVGKAHHVLYATVPPFTEQEVRS
;
A
#
# COMPACT_ATOMS: atom_id res chain seq x y z
N MET A 1 -3.85 20.03 27.93
CA MET A 1 -4.16 19.30 26.69
C MET A 1 -5.64 19.55 26.37
N SER A 2 -5.95 19.87 25.10
CA SER A 2 -7.34 19.97 24.62
C SER A 2 -7.51 18.90 23.55
N VAL A 3 -8.63 18.18 23.57
CA VAL A 3 -8.94 17.13 22.59
C VAL A 3 -10.31 17.45 21.98
N GLN A 4 -10.37 17.45 20.65
CA GLN A 4 -11.63 17.63 19.92
C GLN A 4 -11.88 16.43 19.01
N SER A 5 -13.04 15.79 19.16
CA SER A 5 -13.47 14.74 18.26
C SER A 5 -14.23 15.35 17.07
N LEU A 6 -13.74 15.08 15.86
CA LEU A 6 -14.40 15.45 14.59
C LEU A 6 -15.13 14.26 13.97
N ARG A 7 -15.42 13.19 14.73
CA ARG A 7 -16.20 12.05 14.25
C ARG A 7 -17.58 12.49 13.78
N GLY A 8 -17.96 12.04 12.58
CA GLY A 8 -19.23 12.43 11.95
C GLY A 8 -19.25 13.81 11.32
N GLN A 9 -18.18 14.59 11.45
CA GLN A 9 -17.98 15.85 10.76
C GLN A 9 -17.06 15.63 9.56
N LEU A 10 -17.52 16.06 8.38
CA LEU A 10 -16.75 15.95 7.14
C LEU A 10 -15.98 17.25 6.93
N ARG A 11 -14.89 17.42 7.67
CA ARG A 11 -14.02 18.59 7.59
C ARG A 11 -12.62 18.16 7.15
N ASP A 12 -12.18 18.76 6.05
CA ASP A 12 -10.79 18.67 5.61
C ASP A 12 -9.93 19.77 6.22
N ILE A 13 -8.63 19.75 5.95
CA ILE A 13 -7.66 20.68 6.54
C ILE A 13 -7.97 22.14 6.16
N PHE A 14 -8.47 22.41 4.96
CA PHE A 14 -8.81 23.77 4.52
C PHE A 14 -10.10 24.24 5.17
N SER A 15 -11.10 23.39 5.30
CA SER A 15 -12.38 23.70 5.96
C SER A 15 -12.23 23.92 7.48
N LEU A 16 -11.11 23.50 8.07
CA LEU A 16 -10.74 23.80 9.45
C LEU A 16 -10.06 25.18 9.62
N GLY A 17 -9.78 25.90 8.52
CA GLY A 17 -9.18 27.23 8.54
C GLY A 17 -9.83 28.18 9.55
N PRO A 18 -11.17 28.45 9.49
CA PRO A 18 -11.85 29.33 10.43
C PRO A 18 -11.72 28.90 11.91
N TYR A 19 -11.65 27.57 12.17
CA TYR A 19 -11.41 27.06 13.51
C TYR A 19 -10.00 27.44 14.00
N PHE A 20 -8.98 27.20 13.18
CA PHE A 20 -7.61 27.57 13.51
C PHE A 20 -7.45 29.10 13.60
N GLU A 21 -8.17 29.86 12.81
CA GLU A 21 -8.19 31.33 12.89
C GLU A 21 -8.69 31.86 14.23
N SER A 22 -9.61 31.15 14.87
CA SER A 22 -10.11 31.50 16.20
C SER A 22 -9.16 31.18 17.35
N VAL A 23 -8.09 30.42 17.07
CA VAL A 23 -7.08 30.07 18.08
C VAL A 23 -6.04 31.17 18.18
N ALA A 24 -5.83 31.69 19.40
CA ALA A 24 -4.81 32.70 19.64
C ALA A 24 -3.41 32.13 19.43
N PRO A 25 -2.47 32.88 18.78
CA PRO A 25 -1.07 32.46 18.64
C PRO A 25 -0.44 32.13 20.02
N GLY A 26 0.40 31.10 20.04
CA GLY A 26 1.05 30.62 21.25
C GLY A 26 0.13 29.86 22.25
N ARG A 27 -1.15 29.70 21.93
CA ARG A 27 -2.11 28.95 22.77
C ARG A 27 -1.72 27.49 22.94
N PHE A 28 -1.19 26.87 21.89
CA PHE A 28 -0.71 25.51 21.87
C PHE A 28 0.70 25.45 21.30
N ALA A 29 1.58 24.70 21.93
CA ALA A 29 2.91 24.41 21.38
C ALA A 29 2.88 23.31 20.31
N LEU A 30 1.84 22.46 20.34
CA LEU A 30 1.71 21.31 19.45
C LEU A 30 0.24 21.08 19.08
N VAL A 31 -0.01 20.85 17.80
CA VAL A 31 -1.29 20.40 17.24
C VAL A 31 -1.09 19.02 16.62
N VAL A 32 -1.93 18.05 16.99
CA VAL A 32 -1.88 16.68 16.48
C VAL A 32 -3.12 16.40 15.65
N LEU A 33 -2.94 15.94 14.41
CA LEU A 33 -4.00 15.50 13.50
C LEU A 33 -4.00 13.97 13.38
N ASP A 34 -4.96 13.32 14.04
CA ASP A 34 -5.07 11.85 14.09
C ASP A 34 -6.44 11.38 13.53
N ALA A 35 -6.46 10.70 12.42
CA ALA A 35 -5.38 10.38 11.50
C ALA A 35 -5.46 11.31 10.27
N PHE A 36 -4.31 11.62 9.69
CA PHE A 36 -4.17 12.64 8.65
C PHE A 36 -5.05 12.40 7.41
N TYR A 37 -5.23 11.15 6.97
CA TYR A 37 -6.09 10.82 5.82
C TYR A 37 -7.54 11.35 5.96
N ARG A 38 -8.02 11.58 7.19
CA ARG A 38 -9.36 12.13 7.44
C ARG A 38 -9.46 13.62 7.21
N PHE A 39 -8.32 14.29 7.15
CA PHE A 39 -8.20 15.72 6.92
C PHE A 39 -7.87 16.04 5.45
N MET A 40 -7.75 15.01 4.62
CA MET A 40 -7.59 15.17 3.17
C MET A 40 -8.90 15.62 2.53
N PRO A 41 -8.86 16.58 1.60
CA PRO A 41 -10.02 16.92 0.77
C PRO A 41 -10.47 15.70 -0.06
N ARG A 42 -11.77 15.56 -0.26
CA ARG A 42 -12.36 14.37 -0.89
C ARG A 42 -11.91 14.11 -2.33
N ASP A 43 -11.66 15.18 -3.06
CA ASP A 43 -11.34 15.12 -4.50
C ASP A 43 -9.82 15.17 -4.75
N MET A 44 -9.01 14.98 -3.71
CA MET A 44 -7.56 15.02 -3.79
C MET A 44 -6.93 13.66 -3.59
N ASP A 45 -5.96 13.32 -4.44
CA ASP A 45 -5.19 12.08 -4.34
C ASP A 45 -3.94 12.29 -3.47
N GLU A 46 -3.77 11.47 -2.43
CA GLU A 46 -2.58 11.48 -1.58
C GLU A 46 -1.30 11.08 -2.32
N ASN A 47 -1.42 10.50 -3.52
CA ASN A 47 -0.29 10.19 -4.39
C ASN A 47 0.10 11.34 -5.33
N ASP A 48 -0.72 12.40 -5.43
CA ASP A 48 -0.38 13.56 -6.22
C ASP A 48 0.55 14.52 -5.45
N ASN A 49 1.76 14.72 -6.00
CA ASN A 49 2.78 15.55 -5.38
C ASN A 49 2.36 17.03 -5.25
N GLY A 50 1.61 17.56 -6.23
CA GLY A 50 1.13 18.94 -6.22
C GLY A 50 0.10 19.19 -5.13
N THR A 51 -0.85 18.28 -5.02
CA THR A 51 -1.87 18.28 -3.97
C THR A 51 -1.25 18.23 -2.59
N MET A 52 -0.32 17.29 -2.37
CA MET A 52 0.35 17.15 -1.09
C MET A 52 1.20 18.37 -0.74
N ALA A 53 1.91 18.95 -1.70
CA ALA A 53 2.66 20.19 -1.48
C ALA A 53 1.77 21.34 -1.02
N ASN A 54 0.58 21.51 -1.63
CA ASN A 54 -0.39 22.56 -1.23
C ASN A 54 -0.88 22.35 0.21
N ILE A 55 -1.14 21.11 0.61
CA ILE A 55 -1.57 20.79 1.97
C ILE A 55 -0.46 21.10 2.99
N TYR A 56 0.79 20.71 2.70
CA TYR A 56 1.91 21.00 3.60
C TYR A 56 2.20 22.49 3.69
N ASN A 57 2.17 23.24 2.57
CA ASN A 57 2.30 24.69 2.58
C ASN A 57 1.21 25.39 3.43
N HIS A 58 -0.02 24.84 3.37
CA HIS A 58 -1.10 25.35 4.22
C HIS A 58 -0.86 25.06 5.70
N LEU A 59 -0.37 23.86 6.05
CA LEU A 59 -0.01 23.49 7.42
C LEU A 59 1.14 24.36 7.94
N ASP A 60 2.15 24.63 7.10
CA ASP A 60 3.28 25.51 7.46
C ASP A 60 2.80 26.93 7.75
N ALA A 61 1.91 27.47 6.93
CA ALA A 61 1.31 28.80 7.18
C ALA A 61 0.49 28.81 8.48
N LEU A 62 -0.22 27.73 8.82
CA LEU A 62 -0.94 27.62 10.08
C LEU A 62 0.04 27.49 11.26
N ALA A 63 1.12 26.73 11.11
CA ALA A 63 2.15 26.55 12.14
C ALA A 63 2.82 27.86 12.50
N ASP A 64 3.23 28.62 11.47
CA ASP A 64 3.83 29.97 11.64
C ASP A 64 2.85 30.92 12.33
N ARG A 65 1.63 31.05 11.84
CA ARG A 65 0.60 31.91 12.42
C ARG A 65 0.27 31.57 13.87
N LEU A 66 0.19 30.28 14.22
CA LEU A 66 -0.17 29.82 15.55
C LEU A 66 1.04 29.75 16.50
N GLY A 67 2.26 29.82 15.98
CA GLY A 67 3.48 29.64 16.74
C GLY A 67 3.56 28.23 17.36
N CYS A 68 3.21 27.18 16.58
CA CYS A 68 3.15 25.80 17.07
C CYS A 68 3.74 24.82 16.04
N ALA A 69 4.03 23.60 16.47
CA ALA A 69 4.35 22.49 15.60
C ALA A 69 3.10 21.65 15.28
N PHE A 70 3.05 21.07 14.06
CA PHE A 70 2.04 20.09 13.69
C PHE A 70 2.63 18.68 13.69
N VAL A 71 1.89 17.72 14.24
CA VAL A 71 2.16 16.28 14.13
C VAL A 71 1.03 15.64 13.35
N LEU A 72 1.37 15.01 12.24
CA LEU A 72 0.44 14.30 11.35
C LEU A 72 0.58 12.81 11.58
N ILE A 73 -0.48 12.16 12.04
CA ILE A 73 -0.49 10.71 12.27
C ILE A 73 -0.90 10.01 10.97
N HIS A 74 0.03 9.29 10.38
CA HIS A 74 -0.18 8.45 9.21
C HIS A 74 -0.22 6.97 9.58
N HIS A 75 -1.12 6.24 8.93
CA HIS A 75 -1.07 4.77 8.98
C HIS A 75 -0.12 4.25 7.90
N ALA A 76 0.77 3.36 8.29
CA ALA A 76 1.64 2.68 7.33
C ALA A 76 0.80 1.76 6.42
N THR A 77 1.26 1.58 5.18
CA THR A 77 0.67 0.60 4.25
C THR A 77 0.77 -0.82 4.81
N LYS A 78 -0.22 -1.66 4.49
CA LYS A 78 -0.19 -3.08 4.88
C LYS A 78 1.00 -3.79 4.21
N GLY A 79 1.63 -4.71 4.94
CA GLY A 79 2.75 -5.53 4.47
C GLY A 79 4.05 -5.28 5.23
N ASN A 80 5.10 -6.02 4.85
CA ASN A 80 6.39 -5.90 5.52
C ASN A 80 7.06 -4.57 5.18
N GLN A 81 7.23 -3.73 6.19
CA GLN A 81 7.85 -2.41 6.09
C GLN A 81 9.30 -2.41 6.62
N SER A 82 9.81 -3.57 7.10
CA SER A 82 11.11 -3.63 7.79
C SER A 82 12.31 -3.24 6.90
N ALA A 83 12.19 -3.42 5.59
CA ALA A 83 13.25 -3.09 4.62
C ALA A 83 13.13 -1.68 4.00
N LYS A 84 12.07 -0.92 4.32
CA LYS A 84 11.89 0.43 3.75
C LYS A 84 12.64 1.47 4.58
N ALA A 85 13.18 2.50 3.91
CA ALA A 85 13.71 3.67 4.60
C ALA A 85 12.60 4.35 5.42
N VAL A 86 12.98 5.08 6.49
CA VAL A 86 12.03 5.78 7.38
C VAL A 86 11.12 6.73 6.59
N THR A 87 11.69 7.44 5.62
CA THR A 87 10.97 8.37 4.72
C THR A 87 9.99 7.70 3.75
N ASP A 88 10.15 6.38 3.51
CA ASP A 88 9.38 5.64 2.51
C ASP A 88 8.28 4.76 3.14
N VAL A 89 8.16 4.77 4.47
CA VAL A 89 7.15 3.95 5.20
C VAL A 89 5.76 4.54 5.07
N GLY A 90 5.64 5.87 4.95
CA GLY A 90 4.36 6.54 4.73
C GLY A 90 3.72 6.14 3.40
N ALA A 91 2.41 5.96 3.39
CA ALA A 91 1.67 5.85 2.14
C ALA A 91 1.58 7.24 1.51
N GLY A 92 1.80 7.33 0.17
CA GLY A 92 1.56 8.55 -0.58
C GLY A 92 2.77 9.09 -1.35
N ALA A 93 2.62 10.32 -1.82
CA ALA A 93 3.58 10.98 -2.70
C ALA A 93 4.92 11.28 -2.01
N GLY A 94 6.01 11.22 -2.78
CA GLY A 94 7.36 11.57 -2.31
C GLY A 94 7.50 13.03 -1.80
N SER A 95 6.52 13.90 -2.03
CA SER A 95 6.41 15.23 -1.44
C SER A 95 6.27 15.20 0.09
N GLN A 96 5.62 14.19 0.65
CA GLN A 96 5.50 14.01 2.11
C GLN A 96 6.88 13.92 2.77
N SER A 97 7.77 13.10 2.19
CA SER A 97 9.11 12.90 2.75
C SER A 97 10.00 14.15 2.67
N ARG A 98 9.67 15.07 1.77
CA ARG A 98 10.42 16.31 1.58
C ARG A 98 9.87 17.51 2.35
N ALA A 99 8.57 17.50 2.66
CA ALA A 99 7.90 18.60 3.33
C ALA A 99 8.12 18.59 4.86
N ALA A 100 8.08 17.42 5.49
CA ALA A 100 8.20 17.31 6.94
C ALA A 100 9.64 17.52 7.44
N ASP A 101 9.82 18.21 8.57
CA ASP A 101 11.11 18.40 9.23
C ASP A 101 11.61 17.15 9.95
N ALA A 102 10.68 16.31 10.38
CA ALA A 102 10.96 15.05 11.05
C ALA A 102 9.95 13.97 10.68
N HIS A 103 10.46 12.78 10.41
CA HIS A 103 9.69 11.56 10.25
C HIS A 103 9.95 10.64 11.43
N LEU A 104 8.89 10.20 12.10
CA LEU A 104 8.96 9.22 13.18
C LEU A 104 8.21 7.98 12.73
N VAL A 105 8.85 6.81 12.79
CA VAL A 105 8.26 5.53 12.42
C VAL A 105 8.29 4.59 13.61
N LEU A 106 7.15 3.99 13.92
CA LEU A 106 7.03 2.92 14.91
C LEU A 106 6.88 1.59 14.17
N ARG A 107 7.90 0.74 14.25
CA ARG A 107 7.89 -0.61 13.67
C ARG A 107 7.71 -1.65 14.76
N PRO A 108 6.89 -2.70 14.54
CA PRO A 108 6.80 -3.78 15.51
C PRO A 108 8.17 -4.42 15.78
N HIS A 109 8.51 -4.59 17.04
CA HIS A 109 9.66 -5.37 17.50
C HIS A 109 9.29 -6.86 17.54
N GLU A 110 10.27 -7.79 17.49
CA GLU A 110 10.01 -9.23 17.63
C GLU A 110 9.39 -9.58 19.00
N GLU A 111 9.77 -8.83 20.04
CA GLU A 111 9.18 -8.96 21.37
C GLU A 111 7.76 -8.41 21.39
N PRO A 112 6.75 -9.22 21.85
CA PRO A 112 5.36 -8.76 21.94
C PRO A 112 5.20 -7.53 22.84
N GLY A 113 4.43 -6.55 22.38
CA GLY A 113 4.19 -5.31 23.14
C GLY A 113 5.31 -4.29 23.06
N ALA A 114 6.34 -4.54 22.23
CA ALA A 114 7.41 -3.58 21.97
C ALA A 114 7.38 -3.09 20.51
N VAL A 115 7.88 -1.87 20.29
CA VAL A 115 8.08 -1.25 18.99
C VAL A 115 9.46 -0.61 18.91
N VAL A 116 10.01 -0.53 17.70
CA VAL A 116 11.22 0.26 17.42
C VAL A 116 10.77 1.63 16.92
N LEU A 117 11.21 2.67 17.60
CA LEU A 117 11.10 4.06 17.14
C LEU A 117 12.33 4.40 16.32
N GLU A 118 12.12 4.71 15.07
CA GLU A 118 13.11 5.25 14.13
C GLU A 118 12.74 6.68 13.75
N ALA A 119 13.74 7.51 13.49
CA ALA A 119 13.53 8.88 13.09
C ALA A 119 14.44 9.27 11.92
N ALA A 120 13.90 10.05 10.98
CA ALA A 120 14.68 10.82 10.02
C ALA A 120 14.40 12.30 10.26
N VAL A 121 15.42 13.06 10.55
CA VAL A 121 15.33 14.49 10.89
C VAL A 121 16.15 15.33 9.92
N ARG A 122 15.62 16.49 9.51
CA ARG A 122 16.25 17.33 8.50
C ARG A 122 17.38 18.19 9.06
N SER A 123 17.16 18.79 10.22
CA SER A 123 18.00 19.88 10.73
C SER A 123 18.77 19.52 12.00
N TRP A 124 18.71 18.27 12.44
CA TRP A 124 19.40 17.77 13.61
C TRP A 124 20.31 16.58 13.27
N PRO A 125 21.28 16.26 14.14
CA PRO A 125 22.04 15.01 13.99
C PRO A 125 21.12 13.79 13.93
N PRO A 126 21.54 12.72 13.26
CA PRO A 126 20.78 11.48 13.18
C PRO A 126 20.37 10.99 14.57
N VAL A 127 19.14 10.52 14.69
CA VAL A 127 18.61 9.96 15.94
C VAL A 127 18.74 8.44 15.88
N GLU A 128 19.41 7.87 16.86
CA GLU A 128 19.57 6.42 16.97
C GLU A 128 18.23 5.74 17.22
N PRO A 129 17.95 4.60 16.56
CA PRO A 129 16.76 3.81 16.81
C PRO A 129 16.65 3.39 18.27
N ARG A 130 15.44 3.41 18.82
CA ARG A 130 15.17 3.03 20.21
C ARG A 130 14.00 2.09 20.30
N VAL A 131 14.09 1.11 21.19
CA VAL A 131 12.96 0.24 21.50
C VAL A 131 12.11 0.86 22.59
N LEU A 132 10.80 0.82 22.38
CA LEU A 132 9.79 1.25 23.35
C LEU A 132 8.90 0.06 23.69
N ARG A 133 8.59 -0.13 24.97
CA ARG A 133 7.65 -1.14 25.47
C ARG A 133 6.36 -0.48 25.94
N TRP A 134 5.23 -1.07 25.56
CA TRP A 134 3.95 -0.59 26.04
C TRP A 134 3.77 -0.86 27.53
N SER A 135 3.53 0.19 28.29
CA SER A 135 3.18 0.15 29.71
C SER A 135 2.06 1.14 29.94
N PHE A 136 0.81 0.66 29.85
CA PHE A 136 -0.37 1.52 29.88
C PHE A 136 -0.27 2.64 30.94
N PRO A 137 -0.52 3.89 30.56
CA PRO A 137 -0.92 4.38 29.24
C PRO A 137 0.25 4.95 28.40
N LEU A 138 1.49 4.56 28.66
CA LEU A 138 2.68 5.15 28.05
C LEU A 138 3.57 4.12 27.36
N TRP A 139 4.25 4.55 26.31
CA TRP A 139 5.41 3.88 25.75
C TRP A 139 6.65 4.26 26.59
N ARG A 140 7.36 3.28 27.10
CA ARG A 140 8.56 3.47 27.90
C ARG A 140 9.79 2.95 27.19
N PRO A 141 10.95 3.65 27.27
CA PRO A 141 12.20 3.12 26.73
C PRO A 141 12.50 1.72 27.29
N ALA A 142 12.93 0.82 26.38
CA ALA A 142 13.34 -0.54 26.71
C ALA A 142 14.79 -0.77 26.24
N PRO A 143 15.79 -0.27 27.00
CA PRO A 143 17.20 -0.34 26.61
C PRO A 143 17.77 -1.76 26.64
N ASP A 144 17.04 -2.70 27.24
CA ASP A 144 17.32 -4.14 27.28
C ASP A 144 17.03 -4.87 25.97
N LEU A 145 16.35 -4.21 25.03
CA LEU A 145 15.98 -4.79 23.73
C LEU A 145 16.80 -4.17 22.59
N ASP A 146 17.17 -5.02 21.63
CA ASP A 146 17.96 -4.65 20.45
C ASP A 146 17.05 -4.06 19.35
N PRO A 147 17.21 -2.77 18.97
CA PRO A 147 16.40 -2.15 17.93
C PRO A 147 16.55 -2.78 16.53
N ALA A 148 17.59 -3.57 16.29
CA ALA A 148 17.74 -4.30 15.02
C ALA A 148 16.76 -5.48 14.88
N ARG A 149 16.13 -5.91 15.97
CA ARG A 149 15.22 -7.05 16.00
C ARG A 149 13.78 -6.65 15.67
N LEU A 150 13.56 -6.23 14.45
CA LEU A 150 12.22 -5.97 13.94
C LEU A 150 11.44 -7.28 13.78
N LYS A 151 10.14 -7.22 14.07
CA LYS A 151 9.22 -8.31 13.78
C LYS A 151 9.20 -8.53 12.26
N SER A 152 9.93 -9.55 11.79
CA SER A 152 9.74 -10.04 10.44
C SER A 152 8.34 -10.64 10.37
N GLU A 153 7.54 -10.30 9.36
CA GLU A 153 6.49 -11.24 8.97
C GLU A 153 7.22 -12.55 8.71
N LYS A 154 6.95 -13.56 9.55
CA LYS A 154 7.33 -14.93 9.21
C LYS A 154 6.84 -15.10 7.78
N PRO A 155 7.70 -15.50 6.83
CA PRO A 155 7.20 -15.90 5.54
C PRO A 155 6.02 -16.79 5.86
N LYS A 156 4.82 -16.50 5.31
CA LYS A 156 3.62 -17.33 5.56
C LYS A 156 4.15 -18.73 5.55
N ARG A 157 4.13 -19.40 6.71
CA ARG A 157 4.67 -20.75 6.85
C ARG A 157 4.18 -21.49 5.62
N ALA A 158 5.08 -21.80 4.72
CA ALA A 158 4.90 -22.98 3.94
C ALA A 158 4.57 -24.02 5.01
N LYS A 159 3.34 -24.52 4.99
CA LYS A 159 2.91 -25.57 5.88
C LYS A 159 3.93 -26.70 5.69
N ALA A 160 4.95 -26.69 6.52
CA ALA A 160 5.84 -27.81 6.71
C ALA A 160 5.13 -28.72 7.72
N ASP A 161 4.01 -29.25 7.27
CA ASP A 161 3.51 -30.51 7.79
C ASP A 161 3.98 -31.55 6.78
N ALA A 162 4.90 -32.38 7.24
CA ALA A 162 5.20 -33.62 6.61
C ALA A 162 3.90 -34.42 6.40
N LYS A 163 3.38 -34.29 5.20
CA LYS A 163 2.60 -35.29 4.50
C LYS A 163 3.18 -35.31 3.10
N GLU A 164 3.84 -36.39 2.76
CA GLU A 164 3.98 -36.85 1.41
C GLU A 164 2.57 -36.79 0.77
N SER A 165 2.26 -35.70 0.13
CA SER A 165 1.17 -35.56 -0.80
C SER A 165 1.77 -34.94 -2.06
N SER A 166 1.74 -35.68 -3.11
CA SER A 166 2.03 -35.27 -4.46
C SER A 166 1.31 -33.95 -4.77
N GLU A 167 1.99 -32.81 -4.56
CA GLU A 167 1.51 -31.54 -5.08
C GLU A 167 1.59 -31.63 -6.60
N PRO A 168 0.49 -31.33 -7.32
CA PRO A 168 0.55 -31.21 -8.75
C PRO A 168 1.59 -30.13 -9.11
N PRO A 169 2.47 -30.37 -10.08
CA PRO A 169 3.55 -29.46 -10.42
C PRO A 169 2.99 -28.06 -10.71
N ALA A 170 3.67 -27.04 -10.18
CA ALA A 170 3.28 -25.62 -10.31
C ALA A 170 2.95 -25.28 -11.78
N TRP A 171 1.86 -24.53 -11.99
CA TRP A 171 1.43 -24.09 -13.33
C TRP A 171 2.49 -23.16 -13.94
N ASN A 172 3.20 -23.63 -14.97
CA ASN A 172 4.01 -22.81 -15.86
C ASN A 172 3.18 -22.37 -17.07
N VAL A 173 3.71 -21.47 -17.88
CA VAL A 173 2.99 -20.88 -19.03
C VAL A 173 2.70 -21.93 -20.10
N GLU A 174 3.67 -22.78 -20.39
CA GLU A 174 3.57 -23.81 -21.42
C GLU A 174 2.44 -24.80 -21.10
N ARG A 175 2.46 -25.35 -19.90
CA ARG A 175 1.43 -26.27 -19.41
C ARG A 175 0.04 -25.62 -19.36
N PHE A 176 -0.03 -24.34 -19.01
CA PHE A 176 -1.29 -23.61 -19.00
C PHE A 176 -1.87 -23.47 -20.41
N VAL A 177 -1.04 -23.10 -21.39
CA VAL A 177 -1.45 -22.97 -22.80
C VAL A 177 -1.89 -24.32 -23.33
N GLU A 178 -1.13 -25.39 -23.15
CA GLU A 178 -1.46 -26.75 -23.61
C GLU A 178 -2.77 -27.28 -23.01
N THR A 179 -3.09 -26.88 -21.77
CA THR A 179 -4.27 -27.42 -21.07
C THR A 179 -5.55 -26.64 -21.37
N PHE A 180 -5.48 -25.31 -21.49
CA PHE A 180 -6.68 -24.45 -21.52
C PHE A 180 -6.89 -23.68 -22.81
N LEU A 181 -5.90 -23.64 -23.70
CA LEU A 181 -6.00 -22.98 -25.00
C LEU A 181 -5.85 -24.00 -26.13
N SER A 182 -6.44 -23.67 -27.27
CA SER A 182 -6.35 -24.44 -28.49
C SER A 182 -6.26 -23.52 -29.70
N ASP A 183 -6.31 -24.07 -30.89
CA ASP A 183 -6.48 -23.37 -32.17
C ASP A 183 -7.85 -22.66 -32.26
N GLN A 184 -8.84 -23.12 -31.50
CA GLN A 184 -10.14 -22.47 -31.43
C GLN A 184 -10.09 -21.24 -30.50
N PRO A 185 -10.53 -20.07 -31.02
CA PRO A 185 -10.51 -18.83 -30.22
C PRO A 185 -11.46 -18.89 -29.04
N ALA A 186 -10.95 -18.50 -27.84
CA ALA A 186 -11.72 -18.46 -26.61
C ALA A 186 -11.57 -17.10 -25.91
N THR A 187 -12.63 -16.67 -25.25
CA THR A 187 -12.61 -15.46 -24.41
C THR A 187 -11.91 -15.72 -23.08
N LYS A 188 -11.45 -14.66 -22.44
CA LYS A 188 -10.89 -14.74 -21.07
C LYS A 188 -11.88 -15.33 -20.06
N ALA A 189 -13.17 -15.10 -20.26
CA ALA A 189 -14.23 -15.63 -19.40
C ALA A 189 -14.36 -17.15 -19.54
N GLU A 190 -14.36 -17.68 -20.78
CA GLU A 190 -14.40 -19.11 -21.06
C GLU A 190 -13.15 -19.83 -20.54
N ILE A 191 -11.96 -19.25 -20.73
CA ILE A 191 -10.71 -19.81 -20.19
C ILE A 191 -10.76 -19.86 -18.65
N ARG A 192 -11.28 -18.83 -18.00
CA ARG A 192 -11.49 -18.82 -16.53
C ARG A 192 -12.49 -19.88 -16.09
N ALA A 193 -13.59 -20.05 -16.83
CA ALA A 193 -14.59 -21.06 -16.51
C ALA A 193 -14.01 -22.48 -16.59
N ARG A 194 -13.19 -22.78 -17.61
CA ARG A 194 -12.49 -24.08 -17.75
C ARG A 194 -11.49 -24.33 -16.63
N ALA A 195 -10.91 -23.28 -16.04
CA ALA A 195 -9.90 -23.35 -15.00
C ALA A 195 -10.46 -23.10 -13.57
N ALA A 196 -11.79 -22.96 -13.39
CA ALA A 196 -12.41 -22.50 -12.15
C ALA A 196 -12.10 -23.40 -10.94
N ASP A 197 -12.10 -24.74 -11.16
CA ASP A 197 -11.92 -25.73 -10.10
C ASP A 197 -10.49 -26.31 -10.05
N VAL A 198 -9.55 -25.66 -10.76
CA VAL A 198 -8.18 -26.16 -10.84
C VAL A 198 -7.32 -25.54 -9.75
N PRO A 199 -6.75 -26.35 -8.84
CA PRO A 199 -5.88 -25.85 -7.77
C PRO A 199 -4.68 -25.06 -8.33
N GLY A 200 -4.42 -23.88 -7.73
CA GLY A 200 -3.30 -23.02 -8.11
C GLY A 200 -3.58 -22.01 -9.25
N LEU A 201 -4.79 -22.02 -9.87
CA LEU A 201 -5.21 -21.09 -10.92
C LEU A 201 -6.27 -20.10 -10.40
N SER A 202 -5.83 -19.03 -9.73
CA SER A 202 -6.70 -17.90 -9.41
C SER A 202 -6.99 -17.05 -10.65
N CYS A 203 -8.08 -16.26 -10.66
CA CYS A 203 -8.42 -15.33 -11.74
C CYS A 203 -7.27 -14.36 -12.10
N ARG A 204 -6.46 -13.94 -11.10
CA ARG A 204 -5.28 -13.12 -11.30
C ARG A 204 -4.17 -13.93 -11.96
N ARG A 205 -3.89 -15.13 -11.48
CA ARG A 205 -2.85 -16.00 -12.04
C ARG A 205 -3.14 -16.35 -13.50
N ILE A 206 -4.40 -16.62 -13.86
CA ILE A 206 -4.82 -16.85 -15.26
C ILE A 206 -4.54 -15.63 -16.12
N ALA A 207 -4.82 -14.42 -15.64
CA ALA A 207 -4.52 -13.20 -16.37
C ALA A 207 -3.02 -13.04 -16.61
N ASP A 208 -2.20 -13.22 -15.58
CA ASP A 208 -0.73 -13.13 -15.67
C ASP A 208 -0.16 -14.17 -16.64
N LEU A 209 -0.69 -15.41 -16.63
CA LEU A 209 -0.25 -16.47 -17.55
C LEU A 209 -0.62 -16.18 -19.01
N LEU A 210 -1.80 -15.60 -19.27
CA LEU A 210 -2.21 -15.18 -20.62
C LEU A 210 -1.31 -14.06 -21.14
N ASP A 211 -1.00 -13.06 -20.32
CA ASP A 211 -0.14 -11.94 -20.71
C ASP A 211 1.30 -12.42 -21.00
N ILE A 212 1.83 -13.32 -20.17
CA ILE A 212 3.16 -13.92 -20.43
C ILE A 212 3.16 -14.81 -21.69
N ALA A 213 2.11 -15.59 -21.90
CA ALA A 213 1.96 -16.46 -23.09
C ALA A 213 1.92 -15.63 -24.38
N GLU A 214 1.21 -14.49 -24.37
CA GLU A 214 1.17 -13.54 -25.49
C GLU A 214 2.57 -12.95 -25.77
N VAL A 215 3.27 -12.49 -24.74
CA VAL A 215 4.64 -11.94 -24.87
C VAL A 215 5.64 -12.97 -25.41
N ARG A 216 5.47 -14.25 -25.03
CA ARG A 216 6.32 -15.35 -25.51
C ARG A 216 5.93 -15.88 -26.90
N GLY A 217 4.84 -15.37 -27.50
CA GLY A 217 4.36 -15.81 -28.79
C GLY A 217 3.73 -17.21 -28.79
N LEU A 218 3.35 -17.74 -27.61
CA LEU A 218 2.68 -19.03 -27.47
C LEU A 218 1.19 -18.96 -27.80
N ILE A 219 0.60 -17.77 -27.72
CA ILE A 219 -0.79 -17.47 -28.06
C ILE A 219 -0.90 -16.15 -28.81
N HIS A 220 -2.00 -16.02 -29.54
CA HIS A 220 -2.34 -14.82 -30.28
C HIS A 220 -3.61 -14.21 -29.70
N ARG A 221 -3.60 -12.88 -29.58
CA ARG A 221 -4.73 -12.10 -29.06
C ARG A 221 -5.34 -11.25 -30.16
N ARG A 222 -6.68 -11.29 -30.27
CA ARG A 222 -7.42 -10.48 -31.24
C ARG A 222 -8.64 -9.83 -30.60
N ARG A 223 -8.95 -8.59 -31.01
CA ARG A 223 -10.19 -7.91 -30.69
C ARG A 223 -11.18 -8.11 -31.83
N VAL A 224 -12.41 -8.58 -31.52
CA VAL A 224 -13.46 -8.89 -32.50
C VAL A 224 -14.75 -8.17 -32.14
N GLY A 225 -15.47 -7.69 -33.17
CA GLY A 225 -16.78 -7.09 -33.06
C GLY A 225 -16.83 -5.69 -32.47
N LYS A 226 -18.02 -5.03 -32.56
CA LYS A 226 -18.27 -3.67 -32.06
C LYS A 226 -18.11 -3.52 -30.53
N ALA A 227 -18.26 -4.62 -29.79
CA ALA A 227 -18.09 -4.66 -28.32
C ALA A 227 -16.64 -4.94 -27.87
N HIS A 228 -15.67 -4.97 -28.80
CA HIS A 228 -14.26 -5.21 -28.53
C HIS A 228 -13.97 -6.48 -27.69
N HIS A 229 -14.68 -7.58 -27.95
CA HIS A 229 -14.37 -8.85 -27.32
C HIS A 229 -12.94 -9.29 -27.64
N VAL A 230 -12.21 -9.71 -26.62
CA VAL A 230 -10.84 -10.19 -26.75
C VAL A 230 -10.86 -11.70 -26.80
N LEU A 231 -10.31 -12.27 -27.87
CA LEU A 231 -10.14 -13.71 -28.08
C LEU A 231 -8.68 -14.09 -28.03
N TYR A 232 -8.39 -15.29 -27.56
CA TYR A 232 -7.09 -15.91 -27.45
C TYR A 232 -7.08 -17.26 -28.15
N ALA A 233 -6.05 -17.55 -28.96
CA ALA A 233 -5.83 -18.82 -29.63
C ALA A 233 -4.35 -19.14 -29.78
N THR A 234 -4.01 -20.42 -30.01
CA THR A 234 -2.62 -20.85 -30.19
C THR A 234 -2.12 -20.66 -31.64
N VAL A 235 -3.00 -20.41 -32.61
CA VAL A 235 -2.66 -20.20 -34.01
C VAL A 235 -2.92 -18.76 -34.47
N PRO A 236 -2.05 -18.16 -35.33
CA PRO A 236 -2.29 -16.91 -36.02
C PRO A 236 -2.83 -17.16 -37.44
N PRO A 237 -3.45 -16.15 -38.08
CA PRO A 237 -4.52 -15.31 -37.56
C PRO A 237 -5.86 -16.01 -37.74
N PHE A 238 -6.61 -16.20 -36.65
CA PHE A 238 -7.99 -16.69 -36.80
C PHE A 238 -8.87 -15.63 -37.47
N THR A 239 -9.62 -16.04 -38.48
CA THR A 239 -10.50 -15.17 -39.29
C THR A 239 -11.88 -15.03 -38.64
N GLU A 240 -12.66 -13.97 -39.00
CA GLU A 240 -14.01 -13.74 -38.46
C GLU A 240 -15.00 -14.86 -38.76
N GLN A 241 -14.70 -15.72 -39.73
CA GLN A 241 -15.56 -16.86 -40.11
C GLN A 241 -15.52 -18.03 -39.13
N GLU A 242 -14.42 -18.21 -38.38
CA GLU A 242 -14.23 -19.31 -37.42
C GLU A 242 -14.92 -19.06 -36.07
N VAL A 243 -15.42 -17.84 -35.82
CA VAL A 243 -16.06 -17.44 -34.56
C VAL A 243 -17.58 -17.67 -34.57
N ARG A 244 -18.17 -18.11 -35.67
CA ARG A 244 -19.62 -18.29 -35.83
C ARG A 244 -20.09 -19.74 -35.98
N SER A 245 -19.20 -20.71 -35.75
CA SER A 245 -19.56 -22.14 -35.77
C SER A 245 -19.89 -22.69 -34.42
#